data_869e099fab7b6f3fa69a455e5b75a514
#
_entry.id   869e099fab7b6f3fa69a455e5b75a514
#
_cell.length_a   1.000
_cell.length_b   1.000
_cell.length_c   1.000
_cell.angle_alpha   90.00
_cell.angle_beta   90.00
_cell.angle_gamma   90.00
#
_symmetry.space_group_name_H-M   'P 1'
#
loop_
_entity.id
_entity.type
_entity.pdbx_description
1 polymer ?
#
loop_
_entity_poly.entity_id
_entity_poly.type
_entity_poly.pdbx_seq_one_letter_code
_entity_poly.pdbx_strand_id
1 'polypeptide(L)'
;MRRWLPERRLDWTSPSRPTGDELDLLRRYMDAYERSDAGLFTELLREDARQTMPPIPNWFDGRAAIVAAKSWWFGPGSIGELRAVPSAANRQPAVAFYQRRYGDTEYRLVSVEVLGIEDGQIVEIWSFNGSLIKAFDLPPTV
;
A
#
# COMPACT_ATOMS: atom_id res chain seq x y z
N MET A 1 -18.12 -11.80 -2.22
CA MET A 1 -16.73 -11.53 -2.65
C MET A 1 -16.70 -11.16 -4.12
N ARG A 2 -16.01 -10.09 -4.43
CA ARG A 2 -15.87 -9.68 -5.82
C ARG A 2 -14.81 -10.52 -6.50
N ARG A 3 -15.10 -10.99 -7.68
CA ARG A 3 -14.14 -11.71 -8.49
C ARG A 3 -13.21 -10.74 -9.21
N TRP A 4 -12.04 -11.22 -9.57
CA TRP A 4 -11.15 -10.50 -10.44
C TRP A 4 -11.80 -10.24 -11.78
N LEU A 5 -11.63 -9.04 -12.29
CA LEU A 5 -12.07 -8.70 -13.63
C LEU A 5 -10.98 -9.08 -14.61
N PRO A 6 -11.30 -9.75 -15.73
CA PRO A 6 -10.28 -10.14 -16.70
C PRO A 6 -9.45 -8.96 -17.21
N GLU A 7 -10.07 -7.81 -17.39
CA GLU A 7 -9.36 -6.62 -17.87
C GLU A 7 -8.27 -6.17 -16.91
N ARG A 8 -8.45 -6.34 -15.61
CA ARG A 8 -7.41 -5.98 -14.64
C ARG A 8 -6.21 -6.89 -14.74
N ARG A 9 -6.44 -8.15 -15.06
CA ARG A 9 -5.34 -9.09 -15.28
C ARG A 9 -4.53 -8.73 -16.50
N LEU A 10 -5.18 -8.24 -17.53
CA LEU A 10 -4.49 -7.83 -18.75
C LEU A 10 -3.56 -6.66 -18.47
N ASP A 11 -3.95 -5.77 -17.55
CA ASP A 11 -3.10 -4.65 -17.17
C ASP A 11 -1.78 -5.12 -16.56
N TRP A 12 -1.79 -6.25 -15.89
CA TRP A 12 -0.58 -6.81 -15.28
C TRP A 12 0.43 -7.27 -16.32
N THR A 13 -0.01 -7.56 -17.52
CA THR A 13 0.87 -7.97 -18.60
C THR A 13 1.31 -6.79 -19.47
N SER A 14 0.81 -5.60 -19.18
CA SER A 14 1.15 -4.39 -19.92
C SER A 14 2.64 -4.10 -19.81
N PRO A 15 3.29 -3.75 -20.92
CA PRO A 15 4.69 -3.36 -20.89
C PRO A 15 4.93 -1.98 -20.32
N SER A 16 3.87 -1.23 -20.01
CA SER A 16 4.01 0.14 -19.54
C SER A 16 4.54 0.19 -18.11
N ARG A 17 5.35 1.19 -17.83
CA ARG A 17 5.80 1.52 -16.48
C ARG A 17 4.83 2.48 -15.84
N PRO A 18 4.88 2.65 -14.50
CA PRO A 18 4.09 3.68 -13.85
C PRO A 18 4.35 5.05 -14.49
N THR A 19 3.29 5.83 -14.66
CA THR A 19 3.40 7.18 -15.20
C THR A 19 3.95 8.14 -14.15
N GLY A 20 4.34 9.36 -14.59
CA GLY A 20 4.78 10.40 -13.67
C GLY A 20 3.70 10.76 -12.66
N ASP A 21 2.44 10.81 -13.09
CA ASP A 21 1.32 11.11 -12.19
C ASP A 21 1.12 10.01 -11.17
N GLU A 22 1.28 8.76 -11.58
CA GLU A 22 1.20 7.62 -10.65
C GLU A 22 2.34 7.63 -9.63
N LEU A 23 3.54 8.02 -10.06
CA LEU A 23 4.67 8.14 -9.15
C LEU A 23 4.49 9.29 -8.17
N ASP A 24 3.89 10.40 -8.59
CA ASP A 24 3.54 11.50 -7.70
C ASP A 24 2.53 11.07 -6.65
N LEU A 25 1.53 10.32 -7.09
CA LEU A 25 0.51 9.81 -6.17
C LEU A 25 1.15 8.85 -5.17
N LEU A 26 2.06 7.99 -5.62
CA LEU A 26 2.79 7.08 -4.76
C LEU A 26 3.58 7.84 -3.69
N ARG A 27 4.25 8.94 -4.07
CA ARG A 27 5.00 9.74 -3.14
C ARG A 27 4.09 10.35 -2.07
N ARG A 28 2.92 10.85 -2.46
CA ARG A 28 1.95 11.40 -1.52
C ARG A 28 1.41 10.31 -0.59
N TYR A 29 1.23 9.11 -1.11
CA TYR A 29 0.81 7.95 -0.32
C TYR A 29 1.87 7.60 0.75
N MET A 30 3.14 7.57 0.36
CA MET A 30 4.23 7.33 1.28
C MET A 30 4.32 8.42 2.35
N ASP A 31 4.16 9.67 1.94
CA ASP A 31 4.16 10.81 2.88
C ASP A 31 3.05 10.68 3.91
N ALA A 32 1.86 10.27 3.47
CA ALA A 32 0.73 10.10 4.40
C ALA A 32 1.06 9.11 5.50
N TYR A 33 1.72 8.01 5.16
CA TYR A 33 2.11 7.03 6.16
C TYR A 33 3.23 7.53 7.06
N GLU A 34 4.27 8.12 6.48
CA GLU A 34 5.43 8.57 7.25
C GLU A 34 5.09 9.71 8.18
N ARG A 35 4.13 10.55 7.80
CA ARG A 35 3.68 11.67 8.62
C ARG A 35 2.48 11.35 9.49
N SER A 36 1.94 10.15 9.39
CA SER A 36 0.70 9.76 10.07
C SER A 36 -0.44 10.71 9.73
N ASP A 37 -0.56 11.07 8.46
CA ASP A 37 -1.56 12.02 7.99
C ASP A 37 -2.76 11.27 7.43
N ALA A 38 -3.73 10.98 8.29
CA ALA A 38 -4.93 10.26 7.90
C ALA A 38 -5.79 11.05 6.91
N GLY A 39 -5.77 12.37 6.99
CA GLY A 39 -6.51 13.22 6.05
C GLY A 39 -5.98 13.10 4.64
N LEU A 40 -4.67 13.19 4.47
CA LEU A 40 -4.04 13.01 3.17
C LEU A 40 -4.28 11.60 2.64
N PHE A 41 -4.14 10.59 3.48
CA PHE A 41 -4.41 9.20 3.09
C PHE A 41 -5.84 9.07 2.54
N THR A 42 -6.81 9.65 3.24
CA THR A 42 -8.21 9.60 2.82
C THR A 42 -8.42 10.26 1.47
N GLU A 43 -7.80 11.42 1.24
CA GLU A 43 -7.93 12.16 -0.02
C GLU A 43 -7.43 11.38 -1.24
N LEU A 44 -6.44 10.51 -1.05
CA LEU A 44 -5.85 9.75 -2.15
C LEU A 44 -6.73 8.59 -2.61
N LEU A 45 -7.68 8.16 -1.79
CA LEU A 45 -8.54 7.02 -2.07
C LEU A 45 -9.82 7.46 -2.77
N ARG A 46 -10.20 6.73 -3.81
CA ARG A 46 -11.53 6.90 -4.39
C ARG A 46 -12.56 6.37 -3.39
N GLU A 47 -13.77 6.90 -3.45
CA GLU A 47 -14.81 6.54 -2.50
C GLU A 47 -15.09 5.03 -2.47
N ASP A 48 -15.00 4.37 -3.62
CA ASP A 48 -15.24 2.93 -3.76
C ASP A 48 -13.95 2.10 -3.76
N ALA A 49 -12.84 2.65 -3.28
CA ALA A 49 -11.58 1.95 -3.23
C ALA A 49 -11.69 0.66 -2.40
N ARG A 50 -10.84 -0.30 -2.72
CA ARG A 50 -10.87 -1.61 -2.09
C ARG A 50 -9.47 -2.02 -1.67
N GLN A 51 -9.39 -2.68 -0.52
CA GLN A 51 -8.13 -3.26 -0.06
C GLN A 51 -8.30 -4.74 0.20
N THR A 52 -7.35 -5.54 -0.29
CA THR A 52 -7.25 -6.96 0.02
C THR A 52 -5.90 -7.25 0.65
N MET A 53 -5.84 -8.27 1.48
CA MET A 53 -4.65 -8.61 2.29
C MET A 53 -4.34 -10.10 2.18
N PRO A 54 -3.86 -10.58 1.01
CA PRO A 54 -3.51 -11.99 0.88
C PRO A 54 -2.39 -12.37 1.85
N PRO A 55 -2.35 -13.60 2.36
CA PRO A 55 -3.29 -14.70 2.13
C PRO A 55 -4.53 -14.66 3.02
N ILE A 56 -4.66 -13.62 3.84
CA ILE A 56 -5.82 -13.47 4.72
C ILE A 56 -7.05 -13.22 3.86
N PRO A 57 -8.15 -13.98 4.03
CA PRO A 57 -9.33 -13.81 3.20
C PRO A 57 -10.19 -12.61 3.63
N ASN A 58 -9.54 -11.53 3.98
CA ASN A 58 -10.18 -10.28 4.36
C ASN A 58 -9.96 -9.22 3.32
N TRP A 59 -10.97 -8.39 3.17
CA TRP A 59 -10.86 -7.20 2.35
C TRP A 59 -11.73 -6.10 2.95
N PHE A 60 -11.45 -4.89 2.56
CA PHE A 60 -12.20 -3.72 2.98
C PHE A 60 -12.76 -3.05 1.73
N ASP A 61 -14.08 -2.93 1.65
CA ASP A 61 -14.78 -2.30 0.55
C ASP A 61 -15.14 -0.86 0.92
N GLY A 62 -14.65 0.08 0.13
CA GLY A 62 -14.93 1.49 0.30
C GLY A 62 -13.89 2.22 1.10
N ARG A 63 -13.72 3.50 0.78
CA ARG A 63 -12.73 4.37 1.43
C ARG A 63 -12.91 4.42 2.94
N ALA A 64 -14.16 4.52 3.40
CA ALA A 64 -14.43 4.61 4.84
C ALA A 64 -13.97 3.38 5.58
N ALA A 65 -14.19 2.19 5.01
CA ALA A 65 -13.76 0.94 5.63
C ALA A 65 -12.24 0.84 5.67
N ILE A 66 -11.56 1.26 4.61
CA ILE A 66 -10.10 1.25 4.55
C ILE A 66 -9.52 2.19 5.59
N VAL A 67 -10.04 3.41 5.68
CA VAL A 67 -9.57 4.40 6.64
C VAL A 67 -9.76 3.91 8.07
N ALA A 68 -10.90 3.30 8.35
CA ALA A 68 -11.17 2.73 9.67
C ALA A 68 -10.18 1.62 10.02
N ALA A 69 -9.88 0.75 9.06
CA ALA A 69 -8.93 -0.34 9.26
C ALA A 69 -7.50 0.15 9.48
N LYS A 70 -7.17 1.32 8.93
CA LYS A 70 -5.83 1.91 9.06
C LYS A 70 -5.68 2.83 10.26
N SER A 71 -6.74 3.06 11.02
CA SER A 71 -6.73 4.06 12.09
C SER A 71 -5.64 3.82 13.13
N TRP A 72 -5.30 2.56 13.39
CA TRP A 72 -4.27 2.23 14.36
C TRP A 72 -2.84 2.55 13.87
N TRP A 73 -2.66 2.69 12.56
CA TRP A 73 -1.37 3.12 12.00
C TRP A 73 -1.16 4.62 12.16
N PHE A 74 -2.24 5.38 12.19
CA PHE A 74 -2.20 6.84 12.18
C PHE A 74 -2.47 7.48 13.54
N GLY A 75 -2.71 6.67 14.57
CA GLY A 75 -3.07 7.19 15.88
C GLY A 75 -1.88 7.33 16.83
N PRO A 76 -2.06 8.07 17.92
CA PRO A 76 -1.09 8.05 19.02
C PRO A 76 -1.07 6.65 19.62
N GLY A 77 0.08 6.05 19.69
CA GLY A 77 0.20 4.66 20.09
C GLY A 77 0.45 3.74 18.91
N SER A 78 0.63 4.29 17.72
CA SER A 78 1.12 3.52 16.60
C SER A 78 2.43 2.83 17.00
N ILE A 79 2.63 1.65 16.44
CA ILE A 79 3.69 0.74 16.88
C ILE A 79 5.08 1.12 16.33
N GLY A 80 5.49 2.35 16.53
CA GLY A 80 6.83 2.80 16.13
C GLY A 80 6.80 3.65 14.88
N GLU A 81 7.96 3.81 14.28
CA GLU A 81 8.14 4.64 13.09
C GLU A 81 8.07 3.79 11.84
N LEU A 82 7.47 4.35 10.81
CA LEU A 82 7.40 3.73 9.49
C LEU A 82 8.32 4.45 8.52
N ARG A 83 8.99 3.68 7.69
CA ARG A 83 9.71 4.20 6.53
C ARG A 83 9.13 3.55 5.29
N ALA A 84 8.76 4.36 4.33
CA ALA A 84 8.20 3.89 3.07
C ALA A 84 9.28 3.96 1.99
N VAL A 85 9.45 2.87 1.25
CA VAL A 85 10.43 2.79 0.16
C VAL A 85 9.69 2.46 -1.12
N PRO A 86 9.83 3.26 -2.18
CA PRO A 86 9.12 2.99 -3.42
C PRO A 86 9.63 1.73 -4.09
N SER A 87 8.72 1.02 -4.73
CA SER A 87 9.03 -0.20 -5.46
C SER A 87 8.06 -0.29 -6.63
N ALA A 88 8.13 -1.40 -7.37
CA ALA A 88 7.19 -1.67 -8.44
C ALA A 88 6.94 -3.18 -8.48
N ALA A 89 5.69 -3.54 -8.70
CA ALA A 89 5.29 -4.93 -8.86
C ALA A 89 4.32 -5.00 -10.04
N ASN A 90 4.60 -5.88 -11.00
CA ASN A 90 3.78 -6.00 -12.20
C ASN A 90 3.56 -4.65 -12.89
N ARG A 91 4.59 -3.81 -12.90
CA ARG A 91 4.57 -2.46 -13.48
C ARG A 91 3.57 -1.51 -12.86
N GLN A 92 3.10 -1.85 -11.67
CA GLN A 92 2.25 -0.97 -10.87
C GLN A 92 3.06 -0.31 -9.78
N PRO A 93 2.70 0.90 -9.36
CA PRO A 93 3.34 1.51 -8.21
C PRO A 93 3.19 0.64 -6.98
N ALA A 94 4.27 0.50 -6.25
CA ALA A 94 4.26 -0.29 -5.03
C ALA A 94 5.10 0.41 -3.98
N VAL A 95 4.83 0.13 -2.72
CA VAL A 95 5.59 0.66 -1.61
C VAL A 95 5.90 -0.44 -0.61
N ALA A 96 7.16 -0.49 -0.20
CA ALA A 96 7.61 -1.38 0.87
C ALA A 96 7.61 -0.59 2.16
N PHE A 97 6.96 -1.12 3.19
CA PHE A 97 6.92 -0.48 4.50
C PHE A 97 7.86 -1.19 5.45
N TYR A 98 8.75 -0.41 6.04
CA TYR A 98 9.68 -0.85 7.07
C TYR A 98 9.30 -0.19 8.37
N GLN A 99 9.37 -0.95 9.44
CA GLN A 99 8.96 -0.48 10.75
C GLN A 99 10.11 -0.60 11.73
N ARG A 100 10.31 0.44 12.52
CA ARG A 100 11.22 0.43 13.65
C ARG A 100 10.40 0.58 14.91
N ARG A 101 10.33 -0.49 15.69
CA ARG A 101 9.64 -0.47 16.97
C ARG A 101 10.50 0.24 18.01
N TYR A 102 9.84 0.71 19.04
CA TYR A 102 10.53 1.32 20.15
C TYR A 102 11.59 0.37 20.70
N GLY A 103 12.84 0.82 20.77
CA GLY A 103 13.96 0.01 21.22
C GLY A 103 14.74 -0.67 20.10
N ASP A 104 14.23 -0.69 18.87
CA ASP A 104 14.93 -1.27 17.73
C ASP A 104 15.93 -0.27 17.15
N THR A 105 17.02 -0.80 16.58
CA THR A 105 18.01 0.01 15.88
C THR A 105 17.81 -0.01 14.38
N GLU A 106 17.01 -0.93 13.88
CA GLU A 106 16.80 -1.11 12.43
C GLU A 106 15.33 -1.08 12.08
N TYR A 107 15.06 -0.65 10.85
CA TYR A 107 13.73 -0.76 10.25
C TYR A 107 13.59 -2.12 9.59
N ARG A 108 12.56 -2.86 9.92
CA ARG A 108 12.29 -4.21 9.38
C ARG A 108 11.13 -4.17 8.41
N LEU A 109 11.27 -4.90 7.31
CA LEU A 109 10.22 -5.03 6.32
C LEU A 109 9.00 -5.70 6.93
N VAL A 110 7.85 -5.03 6.89
CA VAL A 110 6.61 -5.56 7.50
C VAL A 110 5.51 -5.77 6.48
N SER A 111 5.49 -5.00 5.40
CA SER A 111 4.48 -5.17 4.36
C SER A 111 4.90 -4.55 3.05
N VAL A 112 4.29 -5.02 1.98
CA VAL A 112 4.40 -4.42 0.66
C VAL A 112 2.99 -4.16 0.17
N GLU A 113 2.73 -2.96 -0.30
CA GLU A 113 1.43 -2.61 -0.87
C GLU A 113 1.59 -2.25 -2.33
N VAL A 114 0.76 -2.86 -3.16
CA VAL A 114 0.70 -2.57 -4.59
C VAL A 114 -0.57 -1.76 -4.84
N LEU A 115 -0.46 -0.70 -5.62
CA LEU A 115 -1.56 0.24 -5.82
C LEU A 115 -2.13 0.12 -7.23
N GLY A 116 -3.47 0.03 -7.30
CA GLY A 116 -4.20 0.22 -8.55
C GLY A 116 -4.71 1.66 -8.58
N ILE A 117 -4.37 2.37 -9.65
CA ILE A 117 -4.67 3.79 -9.77
C ILE A 117 -5.48 4.02 -11.03
N GLU A 118 -6.56 4.81 -10.91
CA GLU A 118 -7.38 5.25 -12.04
C GLU A 118 -7.73 6.72 -11.82
N ASP A 119 -7.55 7.52 -12.87
CA ASP A 119 -7.92 8.94 -12.86
C ASP A 119 -7.34 9.71 -11.68
N GLY A 120 -6.11 9.42 -11.32
CA GLY A 120 -5.40 10.13 -10.27
C GLY A 120 -5.82 9.76 -8.86
N GLN A 121 -6.56 8.66 -8.69
CA GLN A 121 -6.97 8.18 -7.38
C GLN A 121 -6.66 6.70 -7.21
N ILE A 122 -6.42 6.30 -5.98
CA ILE A 122 -6.21 4.89 -5.65
C ILE A 122 -7.56 4.18 -5.63
N VAL A 123 -7.68 3.12 -6.42
CA VAL A 123 -8.91 2.33 -6.50
C VAL A 123 -8.75 0.95 -5.90
N GLU A 124 -7.52 0.46 -5.78
CA GLU A 124 -7.24 -0.81 -5.13
C GLU A 124 -5.90 -0.76 -4.40
N ILE A 125 -5.86 -1.46 -3.29
CA ILE A 125 -4.63 -1.69 -2.53
C ILE A 125 -4.53 -3.20 -2.31
N TRP A 126 -3.41 -3.79 -2.73
CA TRP A 126 -3.10 -5.17 -2.40
C TRP A 126 -1.98 -5.15 -1.36
N SER A 127 -2.29 -5.55 -0.14
CA SER A 127 -1.32 -5.57 0.96
C SER A 127 -0.80 -6.98 1.16
N PHE A 128 0.50 -7.15 1.07
CA PHE A 128 1.17 -8.44 1.25
C PHE A 128 1.97 -8.42 2.54
N ASN A 129 1.73 -9.38 3.40
CA ASN A 129 2.37 -9.47 4.71
C ASN A 129 2.95 -10.87 4.92
N GLY A 130 3.67 -11.04 6.00
CA GLY A 130 4.17 -12.34 6.42
C GLY A 130 5.09 -12.97 5.38
N SER A 131 4.89 -14.24 5.10
CA SER A 131 5.76 -14.98 4.18
C SER A 131 5.67 -14.51 2.74
N LEU A 132 4.57 -13.83 2.36
CA LEU A 132 4.40 -13.38 0.98
C LEU A 132 5.32 -12.23 0.62
N ILE A 133 5.83 -11.47 1.59
CA ILE A 133 6.74 -10.37 1.28
C ILE A 133 8.07 -10.85 0.70
N LYS A 134 8.43 -12.10 0.96
CA LYS A 134 9.67 -12.67 0.42
C LYS A 134 9.67 -12.77 -1.10
N ALA A 135 8.48 -12.81 -1.71
CA ALA A 135 8.35 -12.89 -3.16
C ALA A 135 8.81 -11.60 -3.86
N PHE A 136 8.95 -10.50 -3.12
CA PHE A 136 9.32 -9.22 -3.71
C PHE A 136 10.83 -8.97 -3.74
N ASP A 137 11.64 -9.87 -3.20
CA ASP A 137 13.10 -9.79 -3.22
C ASP A 137 13.61 -8.43 -2.73
N LEU A 138 13.09 -7.99 -1.61
CA LEU A 138 13.45 -6.72 -0.98
C LEU A 138 14.37 -6.96 0.21
N PRO A 139 15.23 -5.97 0.56
CA PRO A 139 16.05 -6.08 1.75
C PRO A 139 15.17 -6.29 2.99
N PRO A 140 15.52 -7.21 3.90
CA PRO A 140 14.71 -7.43 5.10
C PRO A 140 14.79 -6.29 6.10
N THR A 141 15.83 -5.47 6.01
CA THR A 141 16.03 -4.30 6.88
C THR A 141 16.62 -3.14 6.08
N VAL A 142 16.41 -1.98 6.57
CA VAL A 142 17.04 -0.76 6.03
C VAL A 142 17.51 0.14 7.16
#